data_7b975c754578a5b0a1985c57aacb9dd1
#
_entry.id   7b975c754578a5b0a1985c57aacb9dd1
#
_cell.length_a   1.000
_cell.length_b   1.000
_cell.length_c   1.000
_cell.angle_alpha   90.00
_cell.angle_beta   90.00
_cell.angle_gamma   90.00
#
_symmetry.space_group_name_H-M   'P 1'
#
loop_
_entity.id
_entity.type
_entity.pdbx_description
1 polymer ?
#
loop_
_entity_poly.entity_id
_entity_poly.type
_entity_poly.pdbx_seq_one_letter_code
_entity_poly.pdbx_strand_id
1 'polypeptide(L)'
;MKTRTLNTYDINVFSALKGQKLKGILTIEDVQENNGKLILQQEDSPLLTLQEYIDEGISLRAKEKWLKEILETIRVLHHYHPHIILGTLDTHTVYITDTGSVKLEIPSSATVNGIEKTDVQCIGHLINAMFPAEEYTTLAQECIQGNLTCVEEVMEAIDAFKRRTVPTGINIPGFRSGVLWHKIVAVIAYLVIVLASFTGNVEWDGVIVDNVLFCCIYRLLMCLVLLSIVDVSTHWTALFDGFPWMQDPNPFKKCIGCCISVMVVLLISTLILIGLDNIVL
;
A
#
# COMPACT_ATOMS: atom_id res chain seq x y z
N MET A 1 0.19 26.66 -12.07
CA MET A 1 -1.30 26.58 -12.07
C MET A 1 -1.77 26.05 -13.38
N LYS A 2 -2.60 25.01 -13.37
CA LYS A 2 -3.21 24.41 -14.57
C LYS A 2 -4.58 25.04 -14.81
N THR A 3 -4.89 25.41 -16.04
CA THR A 3 -6.21 25.93 -16.41
C THR A 3 -7.01 24.81 -17.07
N ARG A 4 -8.23 24.58 -16.61
CA ARG A 4 -9.17 23.60 -17.15
C ARG A 4 -10.47 24.26 -17.53
N THR A 5 -11.03 23.90 -18.67
CA THR A 5 -12.31 24.45 -19.17
C THR A 5 -13.35 23.33 -19.20
N LEU A 6 -14.50 23.57 -18.59
CA LEU A 6 -15.65 22.66 -18.56
C LEU A 6 -16.81 23.25 -19.35
N ASN A 7 -17.45 22.40 -20.15
CA ASN A 7 -18.63 22.79 -20.95
C ASN A 7 -19.95 22.43 -20.27
N THR A 8 -19.92 21.38 -19.44
CA THR A 8 -21.07 20.92 -18.64
C THR A 8 -20.60 20.85 -17.20
N TYR A 9 -21.32 21.46 -16.25
CA TYR A 9 -20.89 21.54 -14.85
C TYR A 9 -22.04 21.97 -13.93
N ASP A 10 -21.93 21.62 -12.65
CA ASP A 10 -22.71 22.26 -11.57
C ASP A 10 -21.82 23.32 -10.89
N ILE A 11 -22.12 24.59 -11.12
CA ILE A 11 -21.35 25.71 -10.57
C ILE A 11 -21.30 25.71 -9.04
N ASN A 12 -22.32 25.15 -8.38
CA ASN A 12 -22.38 25.13 -6.93
C ASN A 12 -21.29 24.24 -6.32
N VAL A 13 -20.93 23.12 -6.99
CA VAL A 13 -19.80 22.25 -6.58
C VAL A 13 -18.50 23.03 -6.58
N PHE A 14 -18.18 23.65 -7.70
CA PHE A 14 -16.90 24.33 -7.89
C PHE A 14 -16.80 25.61 -7.03
N SER A 15 -17.91 26.32 -6.85
CA SER A 15 -17.97 27.47 -5.94
C SER A 15 -17.80 27.08 -4.49
N ALA A 16 -18.37 25.95 -4.06
CA ALA A 16 -18.21 25.43 -2.70
C ALA A 16 -16.77 24.99 -2.41
N LEU A 17 -16.04 24.46 -3.42
CA LEU A 17 -14.67 23.97 -3.28
C LEU A 17 -13.60 25.03 -3.56
N LYS A 18 -13.98 26.21 -4.08
CA LYS A 18 -13.05 27.30 -4.37
C LYS A 18 -12.26 27.72 -3.12
N GLY A 19 -10.93 27.68 -3.20
CA GLY A 19 -10.02 28.05 -2.13
C GLY A 19 -9.95 27.05 -0.97
N GLN A 20 -10.73 25.95 -1.02
CA GLN A 20 -10.70 24.93 0.02
C GLN A 20 -9.53 23.98 -0.18
N LYS A 21 -8.70 23.82 0.86
CA LYS A 21 -7.58 22.87 0.89
C LYS A 21 -8.00 21.54 1.53
N LEU A 22 -8.83 20.79 0.83
CA LEU A 22 -9.26 19.48 1.30
C LEU A 22 -8.19 18.42 1.00
N LYS A 23 -7.91 17.58 2.00
CA LYS A 23 -6.99 16.46 1.83
C LYS A 23 -7.56 15.50 0.76
N GLY A 24 -6.71 15.09 -0.17
CA GLY A 24 -7.10 14.13 -1.21
C GLY A 24 -7.77 14.76 -2.44
N ILE A 25 -7.95 16.07 -2.52
CA ILE A 25 -8.55 16.76 -3.66
C ILE A 25 -7.54 17.77 -4.23
N LEU A 26 -7.51 17.89 -5.57
CA LEU A 26 -6.77 18.96 -6.22
C LEU A 26 -7.40 20.32 -5.87
N THR A 27 -6.62 21.21 -5.30
CA THR A 27 -7.10 22.53 -4.88
C THR A 27 -7.59 23.33 -6.07
N ILE A 28 -8.82 23.88 -5.98
CA ILE A 28 -9.38 24.82 -6.95
C ILE A 28 -9.13 26.22 -6.42
N GLU A 29 -8.19 26.94 -7.06
CA GLU A 29 -7.76 28.27 -6.62
C GLU A 29 -8.76 29.34 -7.06
N ASP A 30 -9.23 29.26 -8.32
CA ASP A 30 -10.20 30.20 -8.88
C ASP A 30 -11.20 29.53 -9.82
N VAL A 31 -12.39 30.13 -9.87
CA VAL A 31 -13.51 29.67 -10.68
C VAL A 31 -14.10 30.87 -11.39
N GLN A 32 -14.08 30.83 -12.73
CA GLN A 32 -14.64 31.90 -13.58
C GLN A 32 -15.61 31.30 -14.60
N GLU A 33 -16.75 31.92 -14.74
CA GLU A 33 -17.71 31.57 -15.80
C GLU A 33 -17.60 32.56 -16.96
N ASN A 34 -17.36 32.05 -18.15
CA ASN A 34 -17.27 32.86 -19.35
C ASN A 34 -17.99 32.18 -20.55
N ASN A 35 -18.96 32.82 -21.13
CA ASN A 35 -19.74 32.35 -22.28
C ASN A 35 -20.31 30.94 -22.09
N GLY A 36 -20.84 30.63 -20.90
CA GLY A 36 -21.42 29.32 -20.59
C GLY A 36 -20.38 28.20 -20.38
N LYS A 37 -19.11 28.56 -20.24
CA LYS A 37 -18.02 27.65 -19.90
C LYS A 37 -17.43 28.02 -18.56
N LEU A 38 -17.12 27.00 -17.77
CA LEU A 38 -16.42 27.18 -16.52
C LEU A 38 -14.92 27.04 -16.73
N ILE A 39 -14.18 28.06 -16.31
CA ILE A 39 -12.72 28.10 -16.34
C ILE A 39 -12.24 27.93 -14.91
N LEU A 40 -11.54 26.82 -14.64
CA LEU A 40 -10.96 26.49 -13.34
C LEU A 40 -9.46 26.76 -13.36
N GLN A 41 -8.98 27.42 -12.34
CA GLN A 41 -7.54 27.45 -12.01
C GLN A 41 -7.30 26.45 -10.89
N GLN A 42 -6.50 25.44 -11.18
CA GLN A 42 -6.21 24.34 -10.26
C GLN A 42 -4.73 24.30 -9.87
N GLU A 43 -4.47 23.68 -8.73
CA GLU A 43 -3.13 23.31 -8.30
C GLU A 43 -2.38 22.62 -9.44
N ASP A 44 -1.17 23.10 -9.74
CA ASP A 44 -0.28 22.52 -10.75
C ASP A 44 0.79 21.72 -10.00
N SER A 45 0.76 20.43 -10.18
CA SER A 45 1.75 19.53 -9.63
C SER A 45 2.11 18.50 -10.69
N PRO A 46 3.38 18.10 -10.81
CA PRO A 46 3.78 17.01 -11.69
C PRO A 46 3.26 15.69 -11.10
N LEU A 47 1.99 15.41 -11.34
CA LEU A 47 1.30 14.23 -10.84
C LEU A 47 1.15 13.22 -11.97
N LEU A 48 1.48 11.97 -11.68
CA LEU A 48 1.13 10.86 -12.54
C LEU A 48 -0.29 10.38 -12.21
N THR A 49 -1.00 9.92 -13.22
CA THR A 49 -2.32 9.34 -13.05
C THR A 49 -2.21 7.94 -12.42
N LEU A 50 -3.25 7.50 -11.77
CA LEU A 50 -3.34 6.13 -11.26
C LEU A 50 -3.20 5.09 -12.38
N GLN A 51 -3.68 5.42 -13.61
CA GLN A 51 -3.53 4.56 -14.78
C GLN A 51 -2.06 4.32 -15.12
N GLU A 52 -1.26 5.38 -15.20
CA GLU A 52 0.18 5.27 -15.49
C GLU A 52 0.90 4.38 -14.48
N TYR A 53 0.56 4.51 -13.22
CA TYR A 53 1.08 3.64 -12.17
C TYR A 53 0.61 2.18 -12.29
N ILE A 54 -0.65 1.92 -12.68
CA ILE A 54 -1.16 0.56 -12.91
C ILE A 54 -0.38 -0.12 -14.03
N ASP A 55 -0.11 0.62 -15.12
CA ASP A 55 0.63 0.14 -16.28
C ASP A 55 2.10 -0.18 -15.95
N GLU A 56 2.70 0.54 -15.01
CA GLU A 56 4.06 0.28 -14.50
C GLU A 56 4.15 -0.91 -13.54
N GLY A 57 3.06 -1.52 -13.12
CA GLY A 57 3.05 -2.76 -12.33
C GLY A 57 3.28 -2.57 -10.83
N ILE A 58 2.48 -1.75 -10.19
CA ILE A 58 2.58 -1.41 -8.77
C ILE A 58 2.26 -2.55 -7.82
N SER A 59 2.87 -2.48 -6.64
CA SER A 59 2.65 -3.44 -5.55
C SER A 59 1.20 -3.41 -5.04
N LEU A 60 0.67 -4.59 -4.66
CA LEU A 60 -0.67 -4.74 -4.09
C LEU A 60 -0.90 -3.80 -2.90
N ARG A 61 0.10 -3.65 -2.04
CA ARG A 61 0.03 -2.80 -0.86
C ARG A 61 -0.15 -1.31 -1.20
N ALA A 62 0.54 -0.82 -2.23
CA ALA A 62 0.37 0.57 -2.68
C ALA A 62 -1.04 0.79 -3.21
N LYS A 63 -1.56 -0.15 -4.01
CA LYS A 63 -2.95 -0.13 -4.50
C LYS A 63 -3.95 -0.09 -3.37
N GLU A 64 -3.80 -0.92 -2.34
CA GLU A 64 -4.68 -0.94 -1.16
C GLU A 64 -4.62 0.36 -0.37
N LYS A 65 -3.42 0.94 -0.18
CA LYS A 65 -3.25 2.24 0.47
C LYS A 65 -4.01 3.32 -0.30
N TRP A 66 -3.83 3.37 -1.61
CA TRP A 66 -4.49 4.37 -2.45
C TRP A 66 -6.00 4.19 -2.52
N LEU A 67 -6.49 2.95 -2.62
CA LEU A 67 -7.92 2.70 -2.54
C LEU A 67 -8.51 3.24 -1.24
N LYS A 68 -7.85 3.01 -0.11
CA LYS A 68 -8.29 3.56 1.18
C LYS A 68 -8.30 5.09 1.17
N GLU A 69 -7.26 5.73 0.64
CA GLU A 69 -7.21 7.21 0.56
C GLU A 69 -8.29 7.78 -0.37
N ILE A 70 -8.60 7.09 -1.48
CA ILE A 70 -9.71 7.44 -2.39
C ILE A 70 -11.05 7.40 -1.65
N LEU A 71 -11.33 6.29 -0.97
CA LEU A 71 -12.57 6.11 -0.22
C LEU A 71 -12.74 7.16 0.88
N GLU A 72 -11.68 7.43 1.64
CA GLU A 72 -11.68 8.48 2.68
C GLU A 72 -11.95 9.86 2.07
N THR A 73 -11.38 10.15 0.88
CA THR A 73 -11.59 11.43 0.20
C THR A 73 -13.04 11.57 -0.27
N ILE A 74 -13.62 10.52 -0.86
CA ILE A 74 -15.03 10.53 -1.30
C ILE A 74 -15.95 10.65 -0.09
N ARG A 75 -15.67 9.95 1.01
CA ARG A 75 -16.42 10.09 2.26
C ARG A 75 -16.42 11.54 2.76
N VAL A 76 -15.28 12.23 2.72
CA VAL A 76 -15.20 13.65 3.10
C VAL A 76 -16.08 14.52 2.20
N LEU A 77 -16.13 14.25 0.88
CA LEU A 77 -17.01 14.97 -0.05
C LEU A 77 -18.48 14.69 0.22
N HIS A 78 -18.86 13.45 0.52
CA HIS A 78 -20.24 13.09 0.87
C HIS A 78 -20.71 13.74 2.18
N HIS A 79 -19.81 13.95 3.15
CA HIS A 79 -20.13 14.67 4.40
C HIS A 79 -19.90 16.18 4.31
N TYR A 80 -19.46 16.68 3.17
CA TYR A 80 -19.26 18.12 2.97
C TYR A 80 -20.62 18.84 2.87
N HIS A 81 -20.66 20.13 3.20
CA HIS A 81 -21.84 20.95 3.05
C HIS A 81 -21.58 22.10 2.05
N PRO A 82 -22.22 22.06 0.88
CA PRO A 82 -23.22 21.08 0.40
C PRO A 82 -22.63 19.71 0.08
N HIS A 83 -23.40 18.65 0.24
CA HIS A 83 -23.05 17.26 -0.09
C HIS A 83 -22.64 17.13 -1.56
N ILE A 84 -21.45 16.66 -1.84
CA ILE A 84 -20.87 16.60 -3.19
C ILE A 84 -20.74 15.16 -3.64
N ILE A 85 -21.32 14.85 -4.80
CA ILE A 85 -21.22 13.59 -5.51
C ILE A 85 -20.38 13.78 -6.77
N LEU A 86 -19.39 12.94 -7.02
CA LEU A 86 -18.53 13.06 -8.18
C LEU A 86 -19.22 12.68 -9.49
N GLY A 87 -20.05 11.64 -9.46
CA GLY A 87 -20.78 11.13 -10.63
C GLY A 87 -19.93 10.33 -11.59
N THR A 88 -18.63 10.62 -11.72
CA THR A 88 -17.65 9.83 -12.47
C THR A 88 -16.35 9.78 -11.71
N LEU A 89 -15.72 8.62 -11.73
CA LEU A 89 -14.39 8.39 -11.14
C LEU A 89 -13.70 7.30 -11.95
N ASP A 90 -12.54 7.61 -12.49
CA ASP A 90 -11.74 6.65 -13.25
C ASP A 90 -10.25 6.78 -12.92
N THR A 91 -9.43 5.89 -13.46
CA THR A 91 -7.99 5.84 -13.19
C THR A 91 -7.23 7.05 -13.75
N HIS A 92 -7.82 7.84 -14.65
CA HIS A 92 -7.20 9.05 -15.23
C HIS A 92 -7.54 10.31 -14.43
N THR A 93 -8.59 10.28 -13.59
CA THR A 93 -9.00 11.40 -12.73
C THR A 93 -8.42 11.29 -11.30
N VAL A 94 -7.74 10.20 -11.01
CA VAL A 94 -7.01 9.95 -9.78
C VAL A 94 -5.52 10.18 -10.02
N TYR A 95 -4.91 11.06 -9.26
CA TYR A 95 -3.49 11.40 -9.34
C TYR A 95 -2.75 10.95 -8.10
N ILE A 96 -1.48 10.59 -8.27
CA ILE A 96 -0.59 10.20 -7.18
C ILE A 96 0.53 11.24 -7.09
N THR A 97 0.75 11.77 -5.91
CA THR A 97 1.81 12.74 -5.62
C THR A 97 3.16 12.05 -5.48
N ASP A 98 4.25 12.83 -5.56
CA ASP A 98 5.61 12.35 -5.31
C ASP A 98 5.79 11.73 -3.90
N THR A 99 4.93 12.14 -2.95
CA THR A 99 4.88 11.55 -1.59
C THR A 99 4.06 10.26 -1.53
N GLY A 100 3.50 9.79 -2.66
CA GLY A 100 2.68 8.61 -2.73
C GLY A 100 1.29 8.77 -2.10
N SER A 101 0.76 10.00 -2.05
CA SER A 101 -0.59 10.32 -1.60
C SER A 101 -1.54 10.53 -2.77
N VAL A 102 -2.81 10.23 -2.59
CA VAL A 102 -3.84 10.41 -3.61
C VAL A 102 -4.33 11.85 -3.70
N LYS A 103 -4.61 12.31 -4.92
CA LYS A 103 -5.32 13.55 -5.24
C LYS A 103 -6.40 13.26 -6.30
N LEU A 104 -7.65 13.56 -5.99
CA LEU A 104 -8.77 13.43 -6.93
C LEU A 104 -8.99 14.75 -7.66
N GLU A 105 -9.21 14.67 -8.96
CA GLU A 105 -9.71 15.77 -9.76
C GLU A 105 -11.24 15.76 -9.71
N ILE A 106 -11.86 16.92 -9.45
CA ILE A 106 -13.32 17.02 -9.44
C ILE A 106 -13.82 16.98 -10.88
N PRO A 107 -14.60 15.95 -11.28
CA PRO A 107 -15.08 15.82 -12.65
C PRO A 107 -16.18 16.84 -12.96
N SER A 108 -16.45 17.04 -14.24
CA SER A 108 -17.53 17.92 -14.71
C SER A 108 -18.93 17.39 -14.36
N SER A 109 -19.04 16.08 -14.13
CA SER A 109 -20.27 15.40 -13.72
C SER A 109 -20.61 15.57 -12.23
N ALA A 110 -19.70 16.16 -11.45
CA ALA A 110 -19.95 16.37 -10.03
C ALA A 110 -21.18 17.27 -9.77
N THR A 111 -21.99 16.87 -8.81
CA THR A 111 -23.24 17.54 -8.46
C THR A 111 -23.41 17.71 -6.98
N VAL A 112 -24.19 18.71 -6.58
CA VAL A 112 -24.64 18.90 -5.18
C VAL A 112 -25.89 18.07 -4.91
N ASN A 113 -25.92 17.42 -3.74
CA ASN A 113 -27.05 16.61 -3.29
C ASN A 113 -27.49 15.50 -4.26
N GLY A 114 -26.52 14.91 -4.99
CA GLY A 114 -26.74 13.76 -5.85
C GLY A 114 -26.92 12.45 -5.06
N ILE A 115 -26.88 11.34 -5.78
CA ILE A 115 -27.07 9.99 -5.23
C ILE A 115 -25.71 9.33 -5.00
N GLU A 116 -25.33 9.02 -3.77
CA GLU A 116 -24.06 8.39 -3.39
C GLU A 116 -23.80 7.06 -4.12
N LYS A 117 -24.84 6.30 -4.38
CA LYS A 117 -24.76 5.04 -5.13
C LYS A 117 -24.04 5.17 -6.47
N THR A 118 -24.10 6.34 -7.12
CA THR A 118 -23.40 6.60 -8.37
C THR A 118 -21.88 6.53 -8.18
N ASP A 119 -21.38 7.19 -7.12
CA ASP A 119 -19.95 7.16 -6.79
C ASP A 119 -19.51 5.74 -6.37
N VAL A 120 -20.35 5.00 -5.64
CA VAL A 120 -20.08 3.60 -5.27
C VAL A 120 -19.93 2.71 -6.49
N GLN A 121 -20.76 2.88 -7.52
CA GLN A 121 -20.64 2.15 -8.78
C GLN A 121 -19.32 2.49 -9.49
N CYS A 122 -18.92 3.77 -9.51
CA CYS A 122 -17.62 4.18 -10.06
C CYS A 122 -16.45 3.59 -9.26
N ILE A 123 -16.55 3.52 -7.95
CA ILE A 123 -15.57 2.84 -7.07
C ILE A 123 -15.46 1.36 -7.47
N GLY A 124 -16.55 0.68 -7.76
CA GLY A 124 -16.52 -0.71 -8.24
C GLY A 124 -15.72 -0.87 -9.53
N HIS A 125 -15.92 0.01 -10.52
CA HIS A 125 -15.12 0.02 -11.73
C HIS A 125 -13.63 0.30 -11.46
N LEU A 126 -13.34 1.21 -10.55
CA LEU A 126 -11.99 1.55 -10.14
C LEU A 126 -11.30 0.35 -9.45
N ILE A 127 -11.98 -0.32 -8.53
CA ILE A 127 -11.49 -1.53 -7.87
C ILE A 127 -11.13 -2.60 -8.92
N ASN A 128 -12.00 -2.83 -9.88
CA ASN A 128 -11.78 -3.81 -10.95
C ASN A 128 -10.56 -3.46 -11.82
N ALA A 129 -10.31 -2.18 -12.08
CA ALA A 129 -9.14 -1.72 -12.80
C ALA A 129 -7.84 -1.86 -11.98
N MET A 130 -7.89 -1.55 -10.67
CA MET A 130 -6.73 -1.64 -9.79
C MET A 130 -6.35 -3.07 -9.44
N PHE A 131 -7.33 -3.97 -9.29
CA PHE A 131 -7.17 -5.33 -8.77
C PHE A 131 -7.81 -6.35 -9.71
N PRO A 132 -7.15 -6.71 -10.82
CA PRO A 132 -7.70 -7.67 -11.78
C PRO A 132 -7.76 -9.12 -11.26
N ALA A 133 -7.26 -9.38 -10.04
CA ALA A 133 -7.31 -10.69 -9.41
C ALA A 133 -8.73 -11.02 -8.89
N GLU A 134 -9.12 -12.30 -8.95
CA GLU A 134 -10.46 -12.78 -8.57
C GLU A 134 -10.91 -12.33 -7.17
N GLU A 135 -9.96 -12.11 -6.27
CA GLU A 135 -10.24 -11.75 -4.87
C GLU A 135 -11.02 -10.44 -4.71
N TYR A 136 -10.74 -9.43 -5.54
CA TYR A 136 -11.43 -8.13 -5.49
C TYR A 136 -12.63 -8.05 -6.44
N THR A 137 -12.76 -9.01 -7.36
CA THR A 137 -13.82 -9.01 -8.38
C THR A 137 -15.21 -9.07 -7.74
N THR A 138 -15.39 -9.86 -6.68
CA THR A 138 -16.68 -9.97 -5.97
C THR A 138 -17.08 -8.62 -5.37
N LEU A 139 -16.18 -7.94 -4.67
CA LEU A 139 -16.43 -6.62 -4.09
C LEU A 139 -16.74 -5.59 -5.17
N ALA A 140 -15.96 -5.59 -6.25
CA ALA A 140 -16.19 -4.70 -7.40
C ALA A 140 -17.58 -4.91 -7.99
N GLN A 141 -18.03 -6.17 -8.15
CA GLN A 141 -19.36 -6.51 -8.65
C GLN A 141 -20.46 -6.05 -7.69
N GLU A 142 -20.32 -6.22 -6.38
CA GLU A 142 -21.27 -5.72 -5.39
C GLU A 142 -21.46 -4.21 -5.48
N CYS A 143 -20.37 -3.46 -5.67
CA CYS A 143 -20.43 -2.01 -5.91
C CYS A 143 -21.15 -1.68 -7.23
N ILE A 144 -20.73 -2.32 -8.34
CA ILE A 144 -21.27 -2.05 -9.70
C ILE A 144 -22.76 -2.36 -9.77
N GLN A 145 -23.21 -3.48 -9.17
CA GLN A 145 -24.61 -3.87 -9.12
C GLN A 145 -25.44 -2.98 -8.18
N GLY A 146 -24.76 -2.17 -7.35
CA GLY A 146 -25.41 -1.28 -6.40
C GLY A 146 -26.01 -2.00 -5.20
N ASN A 147 -25.43 -3.13 -4.82
CA ASN A 147 -25.73 -3.83 -3.58
C ASN A 147 -25.18 -3.07 -2.36
N LEU A 148 -24.07 -2.33 -2.58
CA LEU A 148 -23.53 -1.34 -1.65
C LEU A 148 -24.00 0.04 -2.11
N THR A 149 -24.43 0.87 -1.17
CA THR A 149 -25.14 2.14 -1.47
C THR A 149 -24.38 3.39 -1.02
N CYS A 150 -23.46 3.25 -0.08
CA CYS A 150 -22.61 4.32 0.43
C CYS A 150 -21.16 3.87 0.58
N VAL A 151 -20.25 4.84 0.74
CA VAL A 151 -18.79 4.58 0.83
C VAL A 151 -18.43 3.84 2.11
N GLU A 152 -19.16 4.07 3.19
CA GLU A 152 -18.97 3.39 4.47
C GLU A 152 -19.19 1.88 4.34
N GLU A 153 -20.23 1.45 3.62
CA GLU A 153 -20.50 0.03 3.34
C GLU A 153 -19.35 -0.61 2.55
N VAL A 154 -18.77 0.13 1.58
CA VAL A 154 -17.61 -0.35 0.81
C VAL A 154 -16.39 -0.50 1.72
N MET A 155 -16.13 0.46 2.60
CA MET A 155 -15.02 0.40 3.56
C MET A 155 -15.17 -0.77 4.53
N GLU A 156 -16.37 -0.99 5.05
CA GLU A 156 -16.69 -2.13 5.92
C GLU A 156 -16.53 -3.47 5.20
N ALA A 157 -16.95 -3.55 3.94
CA ALA A 157 -16.79 -4.73 3.10
C ALA A 157 -15.32 -5.06 2.84
N ILE A 158 -14.47 -4.04 2.58
CA ILE A 158 -13.01 -4.21 2.45
C ILE A 158 -12.40 -4.72 3.76
N ASP A 159 -12.78 -4.17 4.89
CA ASP A 159 -12.26 -4.58 6.19
C ASP A 159 -12.75 -6.00 6.57
N ALA A 160 -13.97 -6.36 6.21
CA ALA A 160 -14.50 -7.72 6.37
C ALA A 160 -13.77 -8.72 5.47
N PHE A 161 -13.50 -8.32 4.22
CA PHE A 161 -12.72 -9.10 3.27
C PHE A 161 -11.30 -9.36 3.79
N LYS A 162 -10.60 -8.31 4.24
CA LYS A 162 -9.27 -8.43 4.84
C LYS A 162 -9.25 -9.34 6.06
N ARG A 163 -10.26 -9.29 6.91
CA ARG A 163 -10.41 -10.20 8.05
C ARG A 163 -10.60 -11.66 7.64
N ARG A 164 -11.31 -11.92 6.53
CA ARG A 164 -11.51 -13.29 6.01
C ARG A 164 -10.25 -13.85 5.34
N THR A 165 -9.48 -13.01 4.69
CA THR A 165 -8.24 -13.40 3.99
C THR A 165 -7.04 -13.53 4.92
N VAL A 166 -7.11 -13.03 6.15
CA VAL A 166 -6.12 -13.34 7.19
C VAL A 166 -6.37 -14.76 7.68
N PRO A 167 -5.53 -15.75 7.33
CA PRO A 167 -5.70 -17.11 7.81
C PRO A 167 -5.63 -17.10 9.34
N THR A 168 -6.63 -17.66 10.00
CA THR A 168 -6.66 -17.88 11.46
C THR A 168 -5.64 -18.93 11.94
N GLY A 169 -4.76 -19.40 11.05
CA GLY A 169 -3.69 -20.35 11.34
C GLY A 169 -2.39 -19.66 11.75
N ILE A 170 -1.48 -20.44 12.32
CA ILE A 170 -0.10 -20.03 12.64
C ILE A 170 0.53 -19.50 11.35
N ASN A 171 0.86 -18.19 11.37
CA ASN A 171 1.42 -17.51 10.22
C ASN A 171 2.89 -17.84 10.06
N ILE A 172 3.17 -18.92 9.33
CA ILE A 172 4.54 -19.34 9.02
C ILE A 172 5.06 -18.48 7.87
N PRO A 173 6.20 -17.78 8.02
CA PRO A 173 6.82 -17.01 6.96
C PRO A 173 6.99 -17.80 5.66
N GLY A 174 6.72 -17.16 4.52
CA GLY A 174 6.87 -17.77 3.19
C GLY A 174 5.69 -18.61 2.70
N PHE A 175 4.77 -19.05 3.59
CA PHE A 175 3.61 -19.85 3.16
C PHE A 175 2.36 -19.03 2.85
N ARG A 176 2.34 -17.75 3.20
CA ARG A 176 1.18 -16.83 3.02
C ARG A 176 1.01 -16.29 1.61
N SER A 177 2.09 -16.18 0.85
CA SER A 177 2.09 -15.43 -0.42
C SER A 177 1.31 -16.09 -1.57
N GLY A 178 0.81 -17.32 -1.39
CA GLY A 178 0.21 -18.09 -2.49
C GLY A 178 1.20 -18.51 -3.60
N VAL A 179 2.35 -17.86 -3.69
CA VAL A 179 3.37 -18.09 -4.73
C VAL A 179 4.19 -19.32 -4.38
N LEU A 180 4.25 -20.30 -5.31
CA LEU A 180 4.95 -21.56 -5.09
C LEU A 180 6.45 -21.38 -4.77
N TRP A 181 7.10 -20.43 -5.45
CA TRP A 181 8.51 -20.13 -5.23
C TRP A 181 8.80 -19.68 -3.78
N HIS A 182 7.96 -18.82 -3.21
CA HIS A 182 8.12 -18.37 -1.83
C HIS A 182 8.02 -19.54 -0.83
N LYS A 183 7.13 -20.49 -1.10
CA LYS A 183 6.98 -21.71 -0.28
C LYS A 183 8.24 -22.57 -0.34
N ILE A 184 8.83 -22.74 -1.53
CA ILE A 184 10.05 -23.51 -1.71
C ILE A 184 11.21 -22.87 -0.93
N VAL A 185 11.41 -21.54 -1.08
CA VAL A 185 12.46 -20.81 -0.35
C VAL A 185 12.26 -20.92 1.16
N ALA A 186 11.04 -20.79 1.64
CA ALA A 186 10.70 -20.94 3.05
C ALA A 186 11.04 -22.35 3.57
N VAL A 187 10.64 -23.41 2.85
CA VAL A 187 10.95 -24.80 3.25
C VAL A 187 12.45 -25.02 3.35
N ILE A 188 13.23 -24.56 2.37
CA ILE A 188 14.70 -24.69 2.37
C ILE A 188 15.28 -23.93 3.58
N ALA A 189 14.85 -22.69 3.82
CA ALA A 189 15.33 -21.89 4.93
C ALA A 189 15.01 -22.51 6.28
N TYR A 190 13.79 -23.04 6.47
CA TYR A 190 13.42 -23.73 7.72
C TYR A 190 14.20 -25.03 7.91
N LEU A 191 14.45 -25.78 6.83
CA LEU A 191 15.33 -26.97 6.89
C LEU A 191 16.73 -26.60 7.34
N VAL A 192 17.30 -25.52 6.77
CA VAL A 192 18.63 -25.01 7.16
C VAL A 192 18.64 -24.56 8.62
N ILE A 193 17.59 -23.83 9.09
CA ILE A 193 17.45 -23.40 10.48
C ILE A 193 17.43 -24.61 11.42
N VAL A 194 16.62 -25.63 11.11
CA VAL A 194 16.54 -26.85 11.92
C VAL A 194 17.88 -27.57 11.94
N LEU A 195 18.50 -27.80 10.79
CA LEU A 195 19.81 -28.46 10.74
C LEU A 195 20.86 -27.65 11.52
N ALA A 196 20.96 -26.35 11.31
CA ALA A 196 21.91 -25.49 12.03
C ALA A 196 21.66 -25.45 13.55
N SER A 197 20.42 -25.67 14.01
CA SER A 197 20.08 -25.72 15.42
C SER A 197 20.47 -27.01 16.11
N PHE A 198 20.51 -28.12 15.36
CA PHE A 198 20.77 -29.46 15.93
C PHE A 198 22.14 -30.03 15.61
N THR A 199 22.84 -29.53 14.57
CA THR A 199 24.12 -30.07 14.13
C THR A 199 25.25 -29.10 14.45
N GLY A 200 26.30 -29.68 15.08
CA GLY A 200 27.63 -29.08 15.21
C GLY A 200 27.89 -28.29 16.49
N ASN A 201 29.14 -28.25 16.85
CA ASN A 201 29.69 -27.39 17.87
C ASN A 201 29.68 -25.94 17.35
N VAL A 202 29.44 -24.99 18.23
CA VAL A 202 29.59 -23.56 17.89
C VAL A 202 31.08 -23.27 17.93
N GLU A 203 31.63 -22.85 16.79
CA GLU A 203 33.02 -22.41 16.67
C GLU A 203 33.03 -20.89 16.51
N TRP A 204 33.72 -20.19 17.41
CA TRP A 204 33.88 -18.76 17.42
C TRP A 204 35.37 -18.42 17.48
N ASP A 205 35.85 -17.62 16.55
CA ASP A 205 37.26 -17.24 16.38
C ASP A 205 38.25 -18.45 16.33
N GLY A 206 37.79 -19.55 15.73
CA GLY A 206 38.60 -20.78 15.58
C GLY A 206 38.64 -21.66 16.84
N VAL A 207 37.83 -21.34 17.87
CA VAL A 207 37.76 -22.12 19.11
C VAL A 207 36.34 -22.67 19.28
N ILE A 208 36.27 -23.95 19.72
CA ILE A 208 34.98 -24.56 20.07
C ILE A 208 34.54 -23.98 21.39
N VAL A 209 33.32 -23.36 21.39
CA VAL A 209 32.74 -22.72 22.56
C VAL A 209 31.87 -23.71 23.34
N ASP A 210 32.28 -23.99 24.57
CA ASP A 210 31.56 -24.91 25.45
C ASP A 210 30.50 -24.18 26.30
N ASN A 211 30.47 -22.84 26.29
CA ASN A 211 29.49 -22.05 27.03
C ASN A 211 28.09 -22.19 26.44
N VAL A 212 27.21 -22.85 27.17
CA VAL A 212 25.83 -23.16 26.76
C VAL A 212 25.04 -21.88 26.45
N LEU A 213 25.21 -20.81 27.25
CA LEU A 213 24.49 -19.55 27.06
C LEU A 213 24.92 -18.88 25.74
N PHE A 214 26.23 -18.80 25.49
CA PHE A 214 26.75 -18.25 24.25
C PHE A 214 26.27 -19.05 23.03
N CYS A 215 26.32 -20.37 23.08
CA CYS A 215 25.84 -21.26 22.03
C CYS A 215 24.35 -21.07 21.73
N CYS A 216 23.51 -20.92 22.77
CA CYS A 216 22.07 -20.64 22.60
C CYS A 216 21.83 -19.30 21.92
N ILE A 217 22.51 -18.23 22.36
CA ILE A 217 22.36 -16.89 21.79
C ILE A 217 22.87 -16.85 20.35
N TYR A 218 24.03 -17.46 20.06
CA TYR A 218 24.58 -17.59 18.71
C TYR A 218 23.56 -18.23 17.76
N ARG A 219 23.01 -19.37 18.13
CA ARG A 219 22.03 -20.10 17.32
C ARG A 219 20.75 -19.27 17.09
N LEU A 220 20.27 -18.58 18.14
CA LEU A 220 19.10 -17.70 18.05
C LEU A 220 19.36 -16.54 17.07
N LEU A 221 20.52 -15.90 17.14
CA LEU A 221 20.88 -14.82 16.22
C LEU A 221 21.03 -15.31 14.76
N MET A 222 21.61 -16.48 14.56
CA MET A 222 21.67 -17.10 13.23
C MET A 222 20.28 -17.41 12.67
N CYS A 223 19.36 -17.89 13.50
CA CYS A 223 17.96 -18.06 13.11
C CYS A 223 17.30 -16.73 12.70
N LEU A 224 17.56 -15.64 13.44
CA LEU A 224 17.04 -14.31 13.10
C LEU A 224 17.58 -13.79 11.77
N VAL A 225 18.86 -14.01 11.47
CA VAL A 225 19.45 -13.66 10.16
C VAL A 225 18.77 -14.44 9.04
N LEU A 226 18.60 -15.74 9.19
CA LEU A 226 17.94 -16.58 8.19
C LEU A 226 16.46 -16.19 8.01
N LEU A 227 15.75 -15.93 9.09
CA LEU A 227 14.36 -15.43 9.03
C LEU A 227 14.28 -14.08 8.34
N SER A 228 15.26 -13.17 8.53
CA SER A 228 15.28 -11.89 7.83
C SER A 228 15.47 -12.06 6.31
N ILE A 229 16.26 -13.05 5.87
CA ILE A 229 16.42 -13.41 4.45
C ILE A 229 15.09 -13.91 3.88
N VAL A 230 14.38 -14.78 4.62
CA VAL A 230 13.05 -15.26 4.21
C VAL A 230 12.06 -14.11 4.13
N ASP A 231 12.05 -13.22 5.12
CA ASP A 231 11.14 -12.09 5.16
C ASP A 231 11.35 -11.13 3.98
N VAL A 232 12.60 -10.76 3.71
CA VAL A 232 12.96 -9.90 2.59
C VAL A 232 12.62 -10.54 1.24
N SER A 233 12.86 -11.86 1.08
CA SER A 233 12.59 -12.57 -0.18
C SER A 233 11.12 -12.84 -0.43
N THR A 234 10.31 -12.98 0.62
CA THR A 234 8.89 -13.34 0.54
C THR A 234 7.95 -12.16 0.85
N HIS A 235 8.47 -11.00 1.27
CA HIS A 235 7.71 -9.82 1.71
C HIS A 235 6.62 -10.18 2.74
N TRP A 236 6.95 -11.09 3.65
CA TRP A 236 5.97 -11.66 4.57
C TRP A 236 5.61 -10.77 5.75
N THR A 237 6.60 -10.18 6.41
CA THR A 237 6.35 -9.23 7.49
C THR A 237 6.47 -7.81 6.97
N ALA A 238 5.78 -6.91 7.62
CA ALA A 238 5.93 -5.49 7.33
C ALA A 238 7.19 -4.87 7.99
N LEU A 239 8.09 -5.67 8.57
CA LEU A 239 9.24 -5.19 9.32
C LEU A 239 10.14 -4.28 8.48
N PHE A 240 10.45 -4.70 7.26
CA PHE A 240 11.30 -3.92 6.35
C PHE A 240 10.51 -2.98 5.44
N ASP A 241 9.19 -3.14 5.36
CA ASP A 241 8.33 -2.30 4.52
C ASP A 241 8.25 -0.83 5.01
N GLY A 242 8.65 -0.56 6.23
CA GLY A 242 8.78 0.80 6.77
C GLY A 242 9.97 1.59 6.20
N PHE A 243 10.91 0.93 5.53
CA PHE A 243 12.07 1.59 4.95
C PHE A 243 11.76 2.16 3.56
N PRO A 244 12.15 3.42 3.27
CA PRO A 244 11.81 4.09 2.01
C PRO A 244 12.23 3.31 0.76
N TRP A 245 13.40 2.66 0.81
CA TRP A 245 13.92 1.88 -0.32
C TRP A 245 13.13 0.59 -0.63
N MET A 246 12.38 0.06 0.33
CA MET A 246 11.51 -1.10 0.07
C MET A 246 10.22 -0.72 -0.65
N GLN A 247 9.86 0.57 -0.62
CA GLN A 247 8.67 1.12 -1.28
C GLN A 247 9.00 1.70 -2.67
N ASP A 248 10.28 1.77 -3.05
CA ASP A 248 10.69 2.30 -4.35
C ASP A 248 10.18 1.40 -5.48
N PRO A 249 9.52 1.92 -6.51
CA PRO A 249 9.04 1.15 -7.64
C PRO A 249 10.17 0.57 -8.49
N ASN A 250 11.39 1.13 -8.42
CA ASN A 250 12.53 0.65 -9.17
C ASN A 250 13.05 -0.68 -8.60
N PRO A 251 13.00 -1.80 -9.36
CA PRO A 251 13.39 -3.13 -8.89
C PRO A 251 14.86 -3.21 -8.46
N PHE A 252 15.73 -2.41 -9.07
CA PHE A 252 17.14 -2.37 -8.73
C PHE A 252 17.39 -1.74 -7.36
N LYS A 253 16.75 -0.59 -7.08
CA LYS A 253 16.84 0.06 -5.76
C LYS A 253 16.22 -0.82 -4.67
N LYS A 254 15.11 -1.49 -4.97
CA LYS A 254 14.48 -2.43 -4.07
C LYS A 254 15.41 -3.60 -3.74
N CYS A 255 16.09 -4.16 -4.72
CA CYS A 255 17.07 -5.23 -4.51
C CYS A 255 18.23 -4.76 -3.61
N ILE A 256 18.78 -3.57 -3.85
CA ILE A 256 19.81 -2.96 -2.99
C ILE A 256 19.27 -2.78 -1.56
N GLY A 257 18.05 -2.27 -1.41
CA GLY A 257 17.40 -2.11 -0.10
C GLY A 257 17.25 -3.43 0.65
N CYS A 258 16.86 -4.51 -0.04
CA CYS A 258 16.82 -5.86 0.51
C CYS A 258 18.18 -6.31 1.04
N CYS A 259 19.23 -6.14 0.24
CA CYS A 259 20.59 -6.49 0.64
C CYS A 259 21.06 -5.69 1.87
N ILE A 260 20.79 -4.37 1.89
CA ILE A 260 21.12 -3.51 3.02
C ILE A 260 20.39 -3.96 4.28
N SER A 261 19.10 -4.30 4.19
CA SER A 261 18.30 -4.74 5.34
C SER A 261 18.88 -6.03 5.97
N VAL A 262 19.24 -7.01 5.16
CA VAL A 262 19.87 -8.24 5.65
C VAL A 262 21.25 -7.97 6.25
N MET A 263 22.05 -7.11 5.61
CA MET A 263 23.38 -6.74 6.12
C MET A 263 23.30 -6.00 7.47
N VAL A 264 22.29 -5.15 7.68
CA VAL A 264 22.07 -4.49 8.98
C VAL A 264 21.74 -5.51 10.07
N VAL A 265 20.86 -6.48 9.80
CA VAL A 265 20.54 -7.54 10.78
C VAL A 265 21.80 -8.36 11.10
N LEU A 266 22.58 -8.71 10.09
CA LEU A 266 23.82 -9.47 10.25
C LEU A 266 24.86 -8.68 11.08
N LEU A 267 25.03 -7.38 10.79
CA LEU A 267 25.93 -6.50 11.54
C LEU A 267 25.54 -6.40 13.01
N ILE A 268 24.24 -6.16 13.29
CA ILE A 268 23.74 -6.08 14.66
C ILE A 268 23.96 -7.42 15.39
N SER A 269 23.66 -8.54 14.74
CA SER A 269 23.90 -9.88 15.31
C SER A 269 25.37 -10.11 15.65
N THR A 270 26.28 -9.72 14.76
CA THR A 270 27.74 -9.83 14.99
C THR A 270 28.20 -8.93 16.15
N LEU A 271 27.71 -7.69 16.24
CA LEU A 271 28.05 -6.79 17.35
C LEU A 271 27.59 -7.33 18.70
N ILE A 272 26.40 -7.95 18.75
CA ILE A 272 25.89 -8.60 19.96
C ILE A 272 26.82 -9.77 20.37
N LEU A 273 27.26 -10.58 19.40
CA LEU A 273 28.16 -11.71 19.69
C LEU A 273 29.53 -11.25 20.19
N ILE A 274 30.11 -10.22 19.58
CA ILE A 274 31.38 -9.63 20.05
C ILE A 274 31.22 -9.06 21.46
N GLY A 275 30.09 -8.41 21.74
CA GLY A 275 29.80 -7.90 23.09
C GLY A 275 29.68 -9.01 24.14
N LEU A 276 29.07 -10.14 23.75
CA LEU A 276 28.93 -11.30 24.61
C LEU A 276 30.26 -12.03 24.83
N ASP A 277 31.11 -12.13 23.80
CA ASP A 277 32.46 -12.70 23.88
C ASP A 277 33.27 -12.02 24.99
N ASN A 278 33.25 -10.69 25.04
CA ASN A 278 33.96 -9.90 26.04
C ASN A 278 33.39 -10.03 27.49
N ILE A 279 32.20 -10.59 27.65
CA ILE A 279 31.52 -10.69 28.95
C ILE A 279 31.54 -12.15 29.49
N VAL A 280 31.49 -13.12 28.57
CA VAL A 280 31.17 -14.52 28.91
C VAL A 280 32.36 -15.45 28.68
N LEU A 281 33.28 -15.13 27.81
CA LEU A 281 34.54 -15.80 27.55
C LEU A 281 35.71 -15.02 28.13
#